data_230ef767026589cb28faa1ed7ab94516
#
_entry.id   230ef767026589cb28faa1ed7ab94516
#
_cell.length_a   1.000
_cell.length_b   1.000
_cell.length_c   1.000
_cell.angle_alpha   90.00
_cell.angle_beta   90.00
_cell.angle_gamma   90.00
#
_symmetry.space_group_name_H-M   'P 1'
#
loop_
_entity.id
_entity.type
_entity.pdbx_description
1 polymer ?
#
loop_
_entity_poly.entity_id
_entity_poly.type
_entity_poly.pdbx_seq_one_letter_code
_entity_poly.pdbx_strand_id
1 'polypeptide(L)'
;MSAPAAPSPRAASAASHRQISGRLVIATHNPGKLVEMRELLGLYGIDATSAGDLGLPEPEETGTSFRANARIKAQAATQASGQVAFADDSGLAVDALDGEPGIHSARWAGPSKDFAGAMARIDALLRERGAVAPGQRKAHFVSALCVAWPDGHLEEFEAKVDGTLVWPPRGTKGFGYDPMFLPDDFAQTFGEMTSDDKHGLPPKGKGLSHRARAFLKLAEACLGGQ
;
A
#
# COMPACT_ATOMS: atom_id res chain seq x y z
N MET A 1 30.13 50.07 -22.28
CA MET A 1 29.22 49.92 -21.10
C MET A 1 28.60 48.56 -21.15
N SER A 2 29.14 47.58 -20.38
CA SER A 2 28.63 46.21 -20.33
C SER A 2 27.50 46.13 -19.29
N ALA A 3 26.37 45.58 -19.71
CA ALA A 3 25.22 45.34 -18.81
C ALA A 3 25.53 44.23 -17.81
N PRO A 4 25.05 44.31 -16.56
CA PRO A 4 25.26 43.29 -15.58
C PRO A 4 24.42 42.03 -15.92
N ALA A 5 25.02 40.86 -15.77
CA ALA A 5 24.40 39.57 -15.97
C ALA A 5 23.27 39.35 -14.91
N ALA A 6 22.12 38.83 -15.37
CA ALA A 6 21.01 38.46 -14.51
C ALA A 6 21.40 37.27 -13.59
N PRO A 7 20.95 37.26 -12.35
CA PRO A 7 21.22 36.15 -11.44
C PRO A 7 20.53 34.86 -11.93
N SER A 8 21.30 33.77 -11.94
CA SER A 8 20.78 32.42 -12.20
C SER A 8 19.68 32.03 -11.23
N PRO A 9 18.65 31.33 -11.69
CA PRO A 9 17.59 30.83 -10.78
C PRO A 9 18.20 29.88 -9.74
N ARG A 10 18.02 30.20 -8.48
CA ARG A 10 18.34 29.32 -7.33
C ARG A 10 17.66 27.98 -7.59
N ALA A 11 18.45 26.91 -7.58
CA ALA A 11 17.94 25.54 -7.53
C ALA A 11 16.95 25.45 -6.36
N ALA A 12 15.72 25.00 -6.67
CA ALA A 12 14.73 24.71 -5.64
C ALA A 12 15.37 23.68 -4.69
N SER A 13 15.50 24.04 -3.42
CA SER A 13 15.90 23.13 -2.35
C SER A 13 14.94 21.95 -2.41
N ALA A 14 15.47 20.74 -2.61
CA ALA A 14 14.69 19.53 -2.42
C ALA A 14 14.11 19.62 -0.99
N ALA A 15 12.78 19.61 -0.87
CA ALA A 15 12.12 19.64 0.42
C ALA A 15 12.63 18.43 1.21
N SER A 16 13.29 18.68 2.34
CA SER A 16 13.78 17.60 3.20
C SER A 16 12.57 16.92 3.83
N HIS A 17 12.44 15.60 3.63
CA HIS A 17 11.42 14.79 4.28
C HIS A 17 11.57 14.85 5.81
N ARG A 18 10.43 14.80 6.48
CA ARG A 18 10.42 14.80 7.95
C ARG A 18 10.70 13.41 8.49
N GLN A 19 11.64 13.32 9.44
CA GLN A 19 12.00 12.05 10.06
C GLN A 19 10.92 11.60 11.05
N ILE A 20 10.63 10.30 11.05
CA ILE A 20 9.77 9.65 12.02
C ILE A 20 10.62 9.33 13.26
N SER A 21 10.15 9.74 14.43
CA SER A 21 10.80 9.45 15.70
C SER A 21 9.76 9.14 16.79
N GLY A 22 10.13 8.29 17.73
CA GLY A 22 9.28 7.94 18.86
C GLY A 22 8.23 6.88 18.52
N ARG A 23 7.09 6.94 19.24
CA ARG A 23 6.00 5.98 19.08
C ARG A 23 5.11 6.35 17.90
N LEU A 24 4.67 5.35 17.13
CA LEU A 24 3.84 5.49 15.94
C LEU A 24 2.50 4.76 16.13
N VAL A 25 1.41 5.35 15.64
CA VAL A 25 0.10 4.68 15.57
C VAL A 25 -0.11 4.13 14.16
N ILE A 26 -0.32 2.82 14.03
CA ILE A 26 -0.72 2.20 12.76
C ILE A 26 -2.25 2.34 12.63
N ALA A 27 -2.70 3.20 11.72
CA ALA A 27 -4.10 3.50 11.48
C ALA A 27 -4.75 2.43 10.58
N THR A 28 -4.89 1.21 11.09
CA THR A 28 -5.57 0.11 10.39
C THR A 28 -6.35 -0.77 11.35
N HIS A 29 -7.49 -1.29 10.88
CA HIS A 29 -8.30 -2.32 11.53
C HIS A 29 -8.20 -3.66 10.79
N ASN A 30 -7.40 -3.72 9.71
CA ASN A 30 -7.15 -4.96 8.97
C ASN A 30 -5.98 -5.73 9.60
N PRO A 31 -6.23 -6.94 10.18
CA PRO A 31 -5.18 -7.69 10.88
C PRO A 31 -4.04 -8.13 9.95
N GLY A 32 -4.31 -8.45 8.68
CA GLY A 32 -3.27 -8.81 7.72
C GLY A 32 -2.33 -7.63 7.44
N LYS A 33 -2.87 -6.45 7.18
CA LYS A 33 -2.07 -5.23 7.00
C LYS A 33 -1.26 -4.89 8.26
N LEU A 34 -1.87 -5.04 9.45
CA LEU A 34 -1.21 -4.74 10.72
C LEU A 34 0.03 -5.60 10.93
N VAL A 35 -0.05 -6.91 10.65
CA VAL A 35 1.09 -7.82 10.76
C VAL A 35 2.22 -7.37 9.83
N GLU A 36 1.92 -7.18 8.53
CA GLU A 36 2.93 -6.76 7.56
C GLU A 36 3.56 -5.40 7.89
N MET A 37 2.78 -4.44 8.38
CA MET A 37 3.30 -3.13 8.78
C MET A 37 4.19 -3.21 10.01
N ARG A 38 3.83 -4.03 11.00
CA ARG A 38 4.67 -4.24 12.20
C ARG A 38 6.00 -4.91 11.83
N GLU A 39 5.97 -5.90 10.93
CA GLU A 39 7.19 -6.54 10.42
C GLU A 39 8.11 -5.52 9.74
N LEU A 40 7.58 -4.69 8.85
CA LEU A 40 8.35 -3.66 8.13
C LEU A 40 8.93 -2.59 9.07
N LEU A 41 8.11 -2.03 9.97
CA LEU A 41 8.55 -1.01 10.95
C LEU A 41 9.55 -1.58 11.95
N GLY A 42 9.38 -2.84 12.35
CA GLY A 42 10.29 -3.53 13.29
C GLY A 42 11.72 -3.66 12.76
N LEU A 43 11.91 -3.73 11.43
CA LEU A 43 13.25 -3.74 10.83
C LEU A 43 14.02 -2.43 11.08
N TYR A 44 13.31 -1.33 11.35
CA TYR A 44 13.87 0.00 11.65
C TYR A 44 13.79 0.34 13.14
N GLY A 45 13.44 -0.63 14.00
CA GLY A 45 13.33 -0.42 15.44
C GLY A 45 12.19 0.52 15.86
N ILE A 46 11.19 0.71 15.01
CA ILE A 46 10.02 1.55 15.31
C ILE A 46 9.00 0.74 16.11
N ASP A 47 8.70 1.22 17.33
CA ASP A 47 7.59 0.68 18.14
C ASP A 47 6.26 1.30 17.68
N ALA A 48 5.29 0.43 17.37
CA ALA A 48 4.02 0.87 16.81
C ALA A 48 2.81 0.21 17.48
N THR A 49 1.88 1.05 17.93
CA THR A 49 0.58 0.62 18.48
C THR A 49 -0.47 0.72 17.38
N SER A 50 -1.42 -0.20 17.30
CA SER A 50 -2.50 -0.09 16.33
C SER A 50 -3.63 0.85 16.79
N ALA A 51 -4.37 1.43 15.83
CA ALA A 51 -5.58 2.18 16.13
C ALA A 51 -6.61 1.32 16.89
N GLY A 52 -6.71 0.02 16.55
CA GLY A 52 -7.56 -0.94 17.25
C GLY A 52 -7.16 -1.14 18.72
N ASP A 53 -5.86 -1.27 19.02
CA ASP A 53 -5.35 -1.40 20.40
C ASP A 53 -5.63 -0.14 21.23
N LEU A 54 -5.74 1.03 20.60
CA LEU A 54 -6.09 2.29 21.23
C LEU A 54 -7.61 2.56 21.26
N GLY A 55 -8.43 1.67 20.72
CA GLY A 55 -9.88 1.85 20.64
C GLY A 55 -10.32 3.01 19.75
N LEU A 56 -9.48 3.42 18.80
CA LEU A 56 -9.81 4.52 17.90
C LEU A 56 -10.83 4.06 16.83
N PRO A 57 -11.81 4.90 16.48
CA PRO A 57 -12.78 4.57 15.44
C PRO A 57 -12.12 4.48 14.06
N GLU A 58 -12.68 3.66 13.19
CA GLU A 58 -12.31 3.62 11.78
C GLU A 58 -13.02 4.78 11.06
N PRO A 59 -12.30 5.70 10.41
CA PRO A 59 -12.93 6.78 9.67
C PRO A 59 -13.59 6.27 8.39
N GLU A 60 -14.62 6.95 7.93
CA GLU A 60 -15.23 6.69 6.63
C GLU A 60 -14.25 7.03 5.50
N GLU A 61 -14.02 6.09 4.60
CA GLU A 61 -13.19 6.28 3.42
C GLU A 61 -13.98 6.96 2.29
N THR A 62 -13.96 8.29 2.27
CA THR A 62 -14.65 9.12 1.28
C THR A 62 -13.75 9.56 0.13
N GLY A 63 -12.49 9.16 0.15
CA GLY A 63 -11.52 9.49 -0.89
C GLY A 63 -11.77 8.76 -2.20
N THR A 64 -11.36 9.38 -3.31
CA THR A 64 -11.47 8.84 -4.67
C THR A 64 -10.20 8.17 -5.16
N SER A 65 -9.19 8.03 -4.31
CA SER A 65 -7.92 7.36 -4.60
C SER A 65 -7.36 6.69 -3.34
N PHE A 66 -6.47 5.71 -3.53
CA PHE A 66 -5.76 5.08 -2.42
C PHE A 66 -5.02 6.11 -1.55
N ARG A 67 -4.36 7.08 -2.18
CA ARG A 67 -3.64 8.15 -1.47
C ARG A 67 -4.59 9.00 -0.62
N ALA A 68 -5.76 9.38 -1.15
CA ALA A 68 -6.75 10.14 -0.40
C ALA A 68 -7.28 9.38 0.82
N ASN A 69 -7.57 8.08 0.67
CA ASN A 69 -8.03 7.25 1.78
C ASN A 69 -6.92 7.01 2.83
N ALA A 70 -5.68 6.76 2.42
CA ALA A 70 -4.55 6.66 3.35
C ALA A 70 -4.40 7.95 4.18
N ARG A 71 -4.51 9.12 3.53
CA ARG A 71 -4.48 10.43 4.20
C ARG A 71 -5.61 10.57 5.22
N ILE A 72 -6.86 10.26 4.86
CA ILE A 72 -8.01 10.31 5.77
C ILE A 72 -7.74 9.47 7.02
N LYS A 73 -7.27 8.24 6.84
CA LYS A 73 -6.98 7.33 7.96
C LYS A 73 -5.85 7.85 8.86
N ALA A 74 -4.74 8.29 8.28
CA ALA A 74 -3.61 8.81 9.04
C ALA A 74 -3.98 10.07 9.83
N GLN A 75 -4.68 11.02 9.21
CA GLN A 75 -5.12 12.25 9.86
C GLN A 75 -6.12 11.97 10.99
N ALA A 76 -7.11 11.09 10.78
CA ALA A 76 -8.07 10.72 11.81
C ALA A 76 -7.38 10.10 13.04
N ALA A 77 -6.44 9.18 12.82
CA ALA A 77 -5.69 8.54 13.90
C ALA A 77 -4.79 9.54 14.65
N THR A 78 -4.11 10.44 13.93
CA THR A 78 -3.29 11.51 14.52
C THR A 78 -4.14 12.47 15.36
N GLN A 79 -5.27 12.90 14.84
CA GLN A 79 -6.19 13.80 15.56
C GLN A 79 -6.74 13.16 16.85
N ALA A 80 -7.09 11.87 16.78
CA ALA A 80 -7.67 11.16 17.92
C ALA A 80 -6.64 10.77 18.97
N SER A 81 -5.38 10.46 18.57
CA SER A 81 -4.34 10.00 19.49
C SER A 81 -3.38 11.08 19.96
N GLY A 82 -3.28 12.20 19.24
CA GLY A 82 -2.23 13.21 19.45
C GLY A 82 -0.83 12.72 19.11
N GLN A 83 -0.68 11.59 18.43
CA GLN A 83 0.60 10.96 18.07
C GLN A 83 0.80 10.96 16.54
N VAL A 84 2.05 10.73 16.12
CA VAL A 84 2.33 10.45 14.70
C VAL A 84 1.59 9.19 14.28
N ALA A 85 0.86 9.24 13.18
CA ALA A 85 0.12 8.09 12.66
C ALA A 85 0.54 7.72 11.24
N PHE A 86 0.53 6.42 10.99
CA PHE A 86 0.88 5.80 9.72
C PHE A 86 -0.29 4.97 9.20
N ALA A 87 -0.71 5.24 7.99
CA ALA A 87 -1.81 4.53 7.34
C ALA A 87 -1.39 3.94 5.99
N ASP A 88 -2.04 2.84 5.63
CA ASP A 88 -2.01 2.25 4.29
C ASP A 88 -3.42 2.15 3.74
N ASP A 89 -3.58 2.60 2.50
CA ASP A 89 -4.69 2.18 1.67
C ASP A 89 -4.16 1.42 0.46
N SER A 90 -4.74 0.25 0.21
CA SER A 90 -4.22 -0.65 -0.81
C SER A 90 -5.30 -1.55 -1.39
N GLY A 91 -5.10 -1.95 -2.63
CA GLY A 91 -6.04 -2.83 -3.32
C GLY A 91 -5.52 -3.31 -4.66
N LEU A 92 -6.35 -4.12 -5.30
CA LEU A 92 -6.14 -4.67 -6.62
C LEU A 92 -6.86 -3.80 -7.66
N ALA A 93 -6.17 -3.38 -8.69
CA ALA A 93 -6.74 -2.71 -9.86
C ALA A 93 -6.58 -3.60 -11.08
N VAL A 94 -7.65 -3.85 -11.83
CA VAL A 94 -7.69 -4.74 -12.99
C VAL A 94 -7.91 -3.92 -14.26
N ASP A 95 -6.96 -3.95 -15.18
CA ASP A 95 -6.96 -3.08 -16.35
C ASP A 95 -8.19 -3.25 -17.23
N ALA A 96 -8.58 -4.51 -17.51
CA ALA A 96 -9.78 -4.81 -18.31
C ALA A 96 -11.11 -4.49 -17.60
N LEU A 97 -11.09 -4.12 -16.32
CA LEU A 97 -12.22 -3.69 -15.53
C LEU A 97 -12.14 -2.19 -15.16
N ASP A 98 -11.45 -1.39 -15.96
CA ASP A 98 -11.30 0.05 -15.76
C ASP A 98 -10.71 0.42 -14.38
N GLY A 99 -9.86 -0.45 -13.82
CA GLY A 99 -9.24 -0.31 -12.50
C GLY A 99 -10.05 -0.86 -11.34
N GLU A 100 -11.27 -1.36 -11.57
CA GLU A 100 -12.03 -2.04 -10.50
C GLU A 100 -11.35 -3.36 -10.07
N PRO A 101 -11.49 -3.79 -8.80
CA PRO A 101 -12.19 -3.16 -7.69
C PRO A 101 -11.50 -1.91 -7.11
N GLY A 102 -10.22 -1.66 -7.37
CA GLY A 102 -9.50 -0.47 -6.93
C GLY A 102 -9.64 -0.21 -5.43
N ILE A 103 -10.02 1.01 -5.06
CA ILE A 103 -10.26 1.42 -3.66
C ILE A 103 -11.40 0.63 -3.00
N HIS A 104 -12.20 -0.10 -3.77
CA HIS A 104 -13.30 -0.93 -3.28
C HIS A 104 -12.88 -2.40 -3.06
N SER A 105 -11.59 -2.73 -3.14
CA SER A 105 -11.09 -4.10 -3.03
C SER A 105 -11.62 -4.86 -1.81
N ALA A 106 -11.57 -4.26 -0.63
CA ALA A 106 -12.11 -4.88 0.59
C ALA A 106 -13.65 -4.94 0.58
N ARG A 107 -14.33 -3.96 -0.02
CA ARG A 107 -15.79 -3.90 -0.10
C ARG A 107 -16.37 -5.00 -0.99
N TRP A 108 -15.64 -5.40 -2.05
CA TRP A 108 -16.08 -6.50 -2.93
C TRP A 108 -16.11 -7.85 -2.22
N ALA A 109 -15.29 -8.06 -1.20
CA ALA A 109 -15.32 -9.25 -0.35
C ALA A 109 -16.42 -9.19 0.73
N GLY A 110 -17.05 -8.04 0.91
CA GLY A 110 -18.11 -7.82 1.90
C GLY A 110 -17.66 -7.93 3.36
N PRO A 111 -18.62 -7.81 4.30
CA PRO A 111 -18.34 -7.87 5.74
C PRO A 111 -17.75 -9.21 6.21
N SER A 112 -18.12 -10.30 5.53
CA SER A 112 -17.60 -11.64 5.79
C SER A 112 -16.18 -11.88 5.29
N LYS A 113 -15.61 -10.92 4.55
CA LYS A 113 -14.29 -11.04 3.90
C LYS A 113 -14.19 -12.25 2.96
N ASP A 114 -15.26 -12.52 2.20
CA ASP A 114 -15.31 -13.59 1.19
C ASP A 114 -14.48 -13.21 -0.04
N PHE A 115 -13.17 -13.31 0.07
CA PHE A 115 -12.27 -13.06 -1.05
C PHE A 115 -12.35 -14.14 -2.13
N ALA A 116 -12.79 -15.36 -1.80
CA ALA A 116 -13.00 -16.39 -2.80
C ALA A 116 -14.15 -16.00 -3.76
N GLY A 117 -15.28 -15.53 -3.21
CA GLY A 117 -16.36 -14.97 -3.99
C GLY A 117 -15.98 -13.72 -4.77
N ALA A 118 -15.17 -12.82 -4.17
CA ALA A 118 -14.68 -11.62 -4.85
C ALA A 118 -13.77 -11.97 -6.04
N MET A 119 -12.87 -12.95 -5.90
CA MET A 119 -12.02 -13.44 -7.00
C MET A 119 -12.86 -14.10 -8.12
N ALA A 120 -13.86 -14.90 -7.75
CA ALA A 120 -14.76 -15.50 -8.73
C ALA A 120 -15.57 -14.44 -9.50
N ARG A 121 -16.01 -13.37 -8.82
CA ARG A 121 -16.66 -12.22 -9.46
C ARG A 121 -15.74 -11.52 -10.47
N ILE A 122 -14.47 -11.29 -10.12
CA ILE A 122 -13.49 -10.72 -11.05
C ILE A 122 -13.33 -11.61 -12.28
N ASP A 123 -13.18 -12.93 -12.11
CA ASP A 123 -13.04 -13.86 -13.25
C ASP A 123 -14.26 -13.83 -14.16
N ALA A 124 -15.47 -13.82 -13.60
CA ALA A 124 -16.72 -13.72 -14.36
C ALA A 124 -16.77 -12.43 -15.19
N LEU A 125 -16.50 -11.28 -14.58
CA LEU A 125 -16.47 -9.98 -15.27
C LEU A 125 -15.40 -9.93 -16.37
N LEU A 126 -14.22 -10.52 -16.14
CA LEU A 126 -13.17 -10.62 -17.17
C LEU A 126 -13.66 -11.45 -18.37
N ARG A 127 -14.35 -12.57 -18.13
CA ARG A 127 -14.94 -13.40 -19.19
C ARG A 127 -16.03 -12.63 -19.97
N GLU A 128 -16.89 -11.91 -19.27
CA GLU A 128 -17.90 -11.04 -19.89
C GLU A 128 -17.30 -9.96 -20.80
N ARG A 129 -16.12 -9.43 -20.41
CA ARG A 129 -15.33 -8.48 -21.23
C ARG A 129 -14.50 -9.17 -22.33
N GLY A 130 -14.55 -10.49 -22.47
CA GLY A 130 -13.72 -11.27 -23.41
C GLY A 130 -12.24 -11.33 -23.02
N ALA A 131 -11.85 -10.94 -21.81
CA ALA A 131 -10.49 -10.96 -21.30
C ALA A 131 -10.13 -12.34 -20.75
N VAL A 132 -9.96 -13.33 -21.65
CA VAL A 132 -9.71 -14.74 -21.30
C VAL A 132 -8.25 -15.14 -21.40
N ALA A 133 -7.49 -14.54 -22.30
CA ALA A 133 -6.06 -14.82 -22.46
C ALA A 133 -5.22 -14.12 -21.37
N PRO A 134 -4.09 -14.70 -20.91
CA PRO A 134 -3.27 -14.10 -19.85
C PRO A 134 -2.91 -12.63 -20.09
N GLY A 135 -2.52 -12.26 -21.31
CA GLY A 135 -2.17 -10.87 -21.65
C GLY A 135 -3.31 -9.86 -21.55
N GLN A 136 -4.57 -10.33 -21.50
CA GLN A 136 -5.78 -9.51 -21.35
C GLN A 136 -6.21 -9.38 -19.87
N ARG A 137 -5.56 -10.11 -18.97
CA ARG A 137 -5.89 -10.18 -17.53
C ARG A 137 -4.88 -9.41 -16.69
N LYS A 138 -4.32 -8.35 -17.27
CA LYS A 138 -3.35 -7.50 -16.56
C LYS A 138 -4.01 -6.79 -15.39
N ALA A 139 -3.26 -6.72 -14.30
CA ALA A 139 -3.70 -6.09 -13.07
C ALA A 139 -2.48 -5.59 -12.30
N HIS A 140 -2.71 -4.75 -11.31
CA HIS A 140 -1.66 -4.33 -10.40
C HIS A 140 -2.21 -4.16 -8.99
N PHE A 141 -1.39 -4.51 -8.00
CA PHE A 141 -1.61 -4.10 -6.63
C PHE A 141 -1.01 -2.73 -6.39
N VAL A 142 -1.74 -1.89 -5.68
CA VAL A 142 -1.32 -0.55 -5.24
C VAL A 142 -1.26 -0.51 -3.72
N SER A 143 -0.25 0.16 -3.16
CA SER A 143 -0.22 0.60 -1.76
C SER A 143 0.14 2.07 -1.73
N ALA A 144 -0.72 2.86 -1.10
CA ALA A 144 -0.48 4.25 -0.76
C ALA A 144 -0.31 4.36 0.75
N LEU A 145 0.83 4.88 1.17
CA LEU A 145 1.19 5.11 2.56
C LEU A 145 1.08 6.60 2.87
N CYS A 146 0.56 6.93 4.04
CA CYS A 146 0.55 8.30 4.55
C CYS A 146 1.04 8.31 5.99
N VAL A 147 1.98 9.19 6.31
CA VAL A 147 2.37 9.54 7.68
C VAL A 147 1.82 10.92 7.99
N ALA A 148 1.12 11.06 9.12
CA ALA A 148 0.57 12.31 9.57
C ALA A 148 1.13 12.68 10.95
N TRP A 149 1.53 13.95 11.10
CA TRP A 149 2.00 14.50 12.38
C TRP A 149 0.93 15.39 13.00
N PRO A 150 0.95 15.54 14.34
CA PRO A 150 -0.05 16.36 15.06
C PRO A 150 -0.11 17.83 14.63
N ASP A 151 0.94 18.36 14.04
CA ASP A 151 1.00 19.73 13.51
C ASP A 151 0.43 19.89 12.09
N GLY A 152 -0.13 18.78 11.52
CA GLY A 152 -0.74 18.76 10.18
C GLY A 152 0.23 18.45 9.04
N HIS A 153 1.53 18.25 9.32
CA HIS A 153 2.47 17.81 8.29
C HIS A 153 2.12 16.40 7.80
N LEU A 154 2.31 16.15 6.49
CA LEU A 154 2.04 14.86 5.85
C LEU A 154 3.20 14.46 4.96
N GLU A 155 3.52 13.16 4.98
CA GLU A 155 4.39 12.51 4.01
C GLU A 155 3.63 11.36 3.35
N GLU A 156 3.70 11.29 2.02
CA GLU A 156 2.89 10.33 1.25
C GLU A 156 3.75 9.58 0.24
N PHE A 157 3.62 8.25 0.22
CA PHE A 157 4.37 7.35 -0.64
C PHE A 157 3.43 6.36 -1.30
N GLU A 158 3.64 6.10 -2.57
CA GLU A 158 2.84 5.13 -3.31
C GLU A 158 3.74 4.25 -4.17
N ALA A 159 3.38 2.98 -4.23
CA ALA A 159 4.00 2.03 -5.14
C ALA A 159 2.99 1.01 -5.63
N LYS A 160 3.33 0.40 -6.75
CA LYS A 160 2.56 -0.69 -7.35
C LYS A 160 3.46 -1.86 -7.71
N VAL A 161 2.83 -3.01 -7.87
CA VAL A 161 3.41 -4.19 -8.50
C VAL A 161 2.47 -4.65 -9.60
N ASP A 162 3.01 -4.76 -10.80
CA ASP A 162 2.26 -5.20 -11.98
C ASP A 162 2.27 -6.72 -12.06
N GLY A 163 1.22 -7.30 -12.65
CA GLY A 163 1.06 -8.74 -12.78
C GLY A 163 -0.12 -9.13 -13.67
N THR A 164 -0.46 -10.41 -13.58
CA THR A 164 -1.53 -11.03 -14.36
C THR A 164 -2.42 -11.84 -13.44
N LEU A 165 -3.74 -11.79 -13.64
CA LEU A 165 -4.68 -12.58 -12.86
C LEU A 165 -4.79 -14.00 -13.43
N VAL A 166 -4.52 -15.00 -12.60
CA VAL A 166 -4.67 -16.42 -12.93
C VAL A 166 -6.01 -16.97 -12.46
N TRP A 167 -6.51 -17.95 -13.16
CA TRP A 167 -7.70 -18.70 -12.78
C TRP A 167 -7.55 -20.18 -13.14
N PRO A 168 -7.83 -21.13 -12.22
CA PRO A 168 -8.23 -20.92 -10.82
C PRO A 168 -7.14 -20.28 -9.97
N PRO A 169 -7.50 -19.68 -8.80
CA PRO A 169 -6.54 -19.16 -7.83
C PRO A 169 -5.59 -20.24 -7.32
N ARG A 170 -4.33 -19.89 -7.04
CA ARG A 170 -3.28 -20.82 -6.59
C ARG A 170 -2.65 -20.35 -5.27
N GLY A 171 -2.40 -21.32 -4.38
CA GLY A 171 -1.79 -21.05 -3.07
C GLY A 171 -2.81 -20.64 -2.01
N THR A 172 -2.34 -20.66 -0.75
CA THR A 172 -3.16 -20.37 0.44
C THR A 172 -2.48 -19.42 1.41
N LYS A 173 -1.32 -18.87 1.00
CA LYS A 173 -0.56 -17.91 1.80
C LYS A 173 -1.06 -16.49 1.54
N GLY A 174 -0.72 -15.59 2.46
CA GLY A 174 -1.15 -14.19 2.37
C GLY A 174 -2.63 -14.00 2.67
N PHE A 175 -3.24 -12.99 2.07
CA PHE A 175 -4.65 -12.66 2.23
C PHE A 175 -5.23 -11.96 0.99
N GLY A 176 -6.54 -11.77 1.00
CA GLY A 176 -7.19 -11.01 -0.06
C GLY A 176 -7.15 -11.71 -1.42
N TYR A 177 -6.67 -10.99 -2.41
CA TYR A 177 -6.56 -11.43 -3.80
C TYR A 177 -5.24 -12.10 -4.14
N ASP A 178 -4.35 -12.34 -3.16
CA ASP A 178 -3.04 -12.95 -3.35
C ASP A 178 -3.06 -14.25 -4.17
N PRO A 179 -4.04 -15.17 -3.96
CA PRO A 179 -4.08 -16.43 -4.71
C PRO A 179 -4.32 -16.29 -6.21
N MET A 180 -4.92 -15.20 -6.68
CA MET A 180 -5.14 -15.01 -8.12
C MET A 180 -4.13 -14.08 -8.78
N PHE A 181 -3.23 -13.44 -8.01
CA PHE A 181 -2.28 -12.47 -8.52
C PHE A 181 -0.90 -13.10 -8.76
N LEU A 182 -0.51 -13.18 -10.02
CA LEU A 182 0.81 -13.62 -10.47
C LEU A 182 1.63 -12.37 -10.84
N PRO A 183 2.62 -11.96 -10.03
CA PRO A 183 3.45 -10.81 -10.36
C PRO A 183 4.27 -11.06 -11.62
N ASP A 184 4.51 -10.02 -12.41
CA ASP A 184 5.32 -10.13 -13.62
C ASP A 184 6.74 -10.61 -13.27
N ASP A 185 7.33 -11.40 -14.15
CA ASP A 185 8.65 -12.07 -14.03
C ASP A 185 8.71 -13.20 -12.97
N PHE A 186 7.57 -13.63 -12.41
CA PHE A 186 7.50 -14.74 -11.46
C PHE A 186 6.60 -15.87 -11.97
N ALA A 187 6.87 -17.10 -11.48
CA ALA A 187 6.05 -18.28 -11.77
C ALA A 187 5.02 -18.58 -10.67
N GLN A 188 5.18 -17.98 -9.49
CA GLN A 188 4.35 -18.18 -8.31
C GLN A 188 3.43 -16.98 -8.11
N THR A 189 2.16 -17.25 -7.73
CA THR A 189 1.26 -16.22 -7.26
C THR A 189 1.68 -15.69 -5.88
N PHE A 190 1.17 -14.55 -5.47
CA PHE A 190 1.37 -14.09 -4.10
C PHE A 190 0.80 -15.06 -3.06
N GLY A 191 -0.22 -15.84 -3.42
CA GLY A 191 -0.78 -16.89 -2.57
C GLY A 191 0.13 -18.12 -2.42
N GLU A 192 1.13 -18.29 -3.29
CA GLU A 192 2.13 -19.37 -3.23
C GLU A 192 3.44 -18.92 -2.54
N MET A 193 3.71 -17.60 -2.49
CA MET A 193 4.93 -17.02 -1.90
C MET A 193 4.84 -16.92 -0.38
N THR A 194 5.99 -17.01 0.29
CA THR A 194 6.09 -16.73 1.74
C THR A 194 6.01 -15.21 2.01
N SER A 195 5.84 -14.83 3.28
CA SER A 195 5.92 -13.42 3.69
C SER A 195 7.30 -12.83 3.33
N ASP A 196 8.37 -13.56 3.63
CA ASP A 196 9.74 -13.14 3.32
C ASP A 196 9.97 -12.93 1.81
N ASP A 197 9.42 -13.79 0.95
CA ASP A 197 9.53 -13.63 -0.50
C ASP A 197 8.85 -12.36 -0.99
N LYS A 198 7.72 -12.00 -0.39
CA LYS A 198 6.91 -10.83 -0.77
C LYS A 198 7.39 -9.53 -0.15
N HIS A 199 7.65 -9.54 1.15
CA HIS A 199 7.86 -8.35 1.97
C HIS A 199 9.28 -8.18 2.46
N GLY A 200 10.13 -9.22 2.37
CA GLY A 200 11.53 -9.15 2.79
C GLY A 200 12.25 -7.99 2.13
N LEU A 201 12.82 -7.08 2.95
CA LEU A 201 13.56 -5.92 2.46
C LEU A 201 15.05 -6.24 2.27
N PRO A 202 15.77 -5.48 1.43
CA PRO A 202 17.22 -5.60 1.30
C PRO A 202 17.93 -5.50 2.68
N PRO A 203 19.02 -6.24 2.89
CA PRO A 203 19.67 -7.18 1.97
C PRO A 203 19.02 -8.57 1.93
N LYS A 204 18.08 -8.90 2.81
CA LYS A 204 17.48 -10.24 2.93
C LYS A 204 16.44 -10.57 1.85
N GLY A 205 15.79 -9.56 1.29
CA GLY A 205 14.77 -9.70 0.26
C GLY A 205 14.80 -8.57 -0.76
N LYS A 206 13.86 -8.59 -1.70
CA LYS A 206 13.79 -7.60 -2.81
C LYS A 206 12.70 -6.55 -2.63
N GLY A 207 11.88 -6.64 -1.56
CA GLY A 207 10.72 -5.77 -1.39
C GLY A 207 9.74 -5.91 -2.55
N LEU A 208 9.34 -7.14 -2.88
CA LEU A 208 8.57 -7.41 -4.10
C LEU A 208 7.16 -6.83 -4.05
N SER A 209 6.46 -6.92 -2.91
CA SER A 209 5.07 -6.50 -2.82
C SER A 209 4.90 -4.97 -2.95
N HIS A 210 3.70 -4.56 -3.37
CA HIS A 210 3.31 -3.15 -3.44
C HIS A 210 3.58 -2.42 -2.13
N ARG A 211 3.27 -3.04 -0.97
CA ARG A 211 3.48 -2.45 0.37
C ARG A 211 4.97 -2.35 0.71
N ALA A 212 5.76 -3.38 0.44
CA ALA A 212 7.20 -3.34 0.66
C ALA A 212 7.87 -2.26 -0.20
N ARG A 213 7.46 -2.12 -1.48
CA ARG A 213 7.96 -1.08 -2.38
C ARG A 213 7.60 0.34 -1.90
N ALA A 214 6.35 0.55 -1.45
CA ALA A 214 5.93 1.83 -0.90
C ALA A 214 6.67 2.14 0.42
N PHE A 215 6.86 1.12 1.26
CA PHE A 215 7.58 1.25 2.52
C PHE A 215 9.07 1.58 2.31
N LEU A 216 9.73 1.00 1.31
CA LEU A 216 11.12 1.36 1.00
C LEU A 216 11.27 2.85 0.68
N LYS A 217 10.34 3.43 -0.08
CA LYS A 217 10.33 4.88 -0.34
C LYS A 217 10.15 5.70 0.93
N LEU A 218 9.24 5.27 1.81
CA LEU A 218 9.03 5.90 3.11
C LEU A 218 10.28 5.78 3.99
N ALA A 219 10.90 4.60 4.04
CA ALA A 219 12.07 4.36 4.87
C ALA A 219 13.27 5.19 4.42
N GLU A 220 13.52 5.28 3.12
CA GLU A 220 14.57 6.13 2.54
C GLU A 220 14.36 7.61 2.90
N ALA A 221 13.11 8.07 2.86
CA ALA A 221 12.76 9.47 3.10
C ALA A 221 12.68 9.82 4.59
N CYS A 222 12.04 8.97 5.41
CA CYS A 222 11.59 9.34 6.75
C CYS A 222 12.20 8.52 7.90
N LEU A 223 12.97 7.45 7.62
CA LEU A 223 13.56 6.62 8.68
C LEU A 223 15.10 6.68 8.72
N GLY A 224 15.71 7.52 7.89
CA GLY A 224 17.17 7.57 7.75
C GLY A 224 17.69 6.27 7.14
N GLY A 225 18.29 6.30 5.95
CA GLY A 225 18.87 5.11 5.33
C GLY A 225 19.90 4.47 6.26
N GLN A 226 19.75 3.15 6.48
CA GLN A 226 20.79 2.33 7.13
C GLN A 226 21.95 2.13 6.16
#